data_761c219d7d6709dc72fb1f3eb48d91f0
#
_entry.id   761c219d7d6709dc72fb1f3eb48d91f0
#
_cell.length_a   1.000
_cell.length_b   1.000
_cell.length_c   1.000
_cell.angle_alpha   90.00
_cell.angle_beta   90.00
_cell.angle_gamma   90.00
#
_symmetry.space_group_name_H-M   'P 1'
#
loop_
_entity.id
_entity.type
_entity.pdbx_description
1 polymer ?
#
loop_
_entity_poly.entity_id
_entity_poly.type
_entity_poly.pdbx_seq_one_letter_code
_entity_poly.pdbx_strand_id
1 'polypeptide(L)'
;MDFKKLATQYKDELMNHILPFWLECSQDYEYGGYFTCLDRQGNVFDTDKFIWLQGREVWMFSMLYNKVEKRQEWLDCAIQGGEFLKKYGHDGNYNWYFSLDRQGNPLVEPYNIFSYTFATMAFGQLSLATGNEEYAEIAKKTFDIILSKVDNPKGHWNKLHAGTRDLKNFALPMILCNLALEIEHLLDEGYLEKTMEVCIHEVMEEFY
;
A
#
# COMPACT_ATOMS: atom_id res chain seq x y z
N MET A 1 -32.01 -12.52 0.44
CA MET A 1 -30.80 -12.16 1.20
C MET A 1 -31.02 -10.78 1.79
N ASP A 2 -30.81 -10.59 3.10
CA ASP A 2 -30.99 -9.29 3.77
C ASP A 2 -29.64 -8.54 3.78
N PHE A 3 -29.43 -7.68 2.80
CA PHE A 3 -28.21 -6.90 2.65
C PHE A 3 -27.96 -5.92 3.80
N LYS A 4 -29.02 -5.37 4.41
CA LYS A 4 -28.90 -4.45 5.55
C LYS A 4 -28.34 -5.19 6.78
N LYS A 5 -28.86 -6.38 7.04
CA LYS A 5 -28.38 -7.23 8.13
C LYS A 5 -26.92 -7.63 7.94
N LEU A 6 -26.54 -8.03 6.71
CA LEU A 6 -25.16 -8.36 6.37
C LEU A 6 -24.23 -7.15 6.53
N ALA A 7 -24.62 -5.99 6.01
CA ALA A 7 -23.82 -4.76 6.15
C ALA A 7 -23.56 -4.40 7.61
N THR A 8 -24.60 -4.51 8.48
CA THR A 8 -24.45 -4.29 9.92
C THR A 8 -23.47 -5.32 10.53
N GLN A 9 -23.64 -6.59 10.22
CA GLN A 9 -22.77 -7.65 10.73
C GLN A 9 -21.29 -7.44 10.35
N TYR A 10 -21.00 -7.15 9.08
CA TYR A 10 -19.63 -6.90 8.63
C TYR A 10 -19.04 -5.62 9.24
N LYS A 11 -19.85 -4.57 9.37
CA LYS A 11 -19.42 -3.33 10.03
C LYS A 11 -19.08 -3.59 11.49
N ASP A 12 -19.94 -4.30 12.22
CA ASP A 12 -19.74 -4.61 13.65
C ASP A 12 -18.48 -5.46 13.84
N GLU A 13 -18.26 -6.47 12.99
CA GLU A 13 -17.05 -7.30 13.02
C GLU A 13 -15.79 -6.48 12.77
N LEU A 14 -15.81 -5.63 11.75
CA LEU A 14 -14.68 -4.75 11.44
C LEU A 14 -14.37 -3.80 12.60
N MET A 15 -15.37 -3.07 13.07
CA MET A 15 -15.19 -1.97 14.01
C MET A 15 -14.93 -2.42 15.46
N ASN A 16 -15.50 -3.58 15.86
CA ASN A 16 -15.46 -4.03 17.25
C ASN A 16 -14.48 -5.18 17.50
N HIS A 17 -13.99 -5.84 16.46
CA HIS A 17 -13.07 -6.99 16.60
C HIS A 17 -11.80 -6.85 15.77
N ILE A 18 -11.90 -6.62 14.46
CA ILE A 18 -10.73 -6.60 13.56
C ILE A 18 -9.85 -5.37 13.81
N LEU A 19 -10.43 -4.17 13.77
CA LEU A 19 -9.64 -2.94 13.95
C LEU A 19 -9.03 -2.82 15.35
N PRO A 20 -9.74 -3.11 16.45
CA PRO A 20 -9.13 -3.12 17.77
C PRO A 20 -7.96 -4.09 17.90
N PHE A 21 -8.08 -5.30 17.35
CA PHE A 21 -7.00 -6.28 17.35
C PHE A 21 -5.71 -5.72 16.70
N TRP A 22 -5.80 -5.13 15.51
CA TRP A 22 -4.64 -4.57 14.84
C TRP A 22 -4.09 -3.33 15.54
N LEU A 23 -4.94 -2.44 16.04
CA LEU A 23 -4.52 -1.27 16.84
C LEU A 23 -3.76 -1.66 18.11
N GLU A 24 -4.18 -2.73 18.76
CA GLU A 24 -3.59 -3.17 20.03
C GLU A 24 -2.32 -4.00 19.84
N CYS A 25 -2.32 -4.90 18.84
CA CYS A 25 -1.29 -5.93 18.72
C CYS A 25 -0.21 -5.64 17.68
N SER A 26 -0.49 -4.80 16.66
CA SER A 26 0.45 -4.65 15.54
C SER A 26 1.56 -3.62 15.78
N GLN A 27 1.34 -2.62 16.60
CA GLN A 27 2.28 -1.50 16.70
C GLN A 27 3.59 -1.87 17.42
N ASP A 28 4.74 -1.64 16.75
CA ASP A 28 6.05 -1.76 17.38
C ASP A 28 6.47 -0.40 17.97
N TYR A 29 6.16 -0.20 19.25
CA TYR A 29 6.47 1.05 19.94
C TYR A 29 7.95 1.28 20.23
N GLU A 30 8.79 0.26 20.06
CA GLU A 30 10.24 0.35 20.31
C GLU A 30 10.99 0.84 19.07
N TYR A 31 10.67 0.27 17.89
CA TYR A 31 11.39 0.58 16.63
C TYR A 31 10.50 1.27 15.59
N GLY A 32 9.21 1.38 15.81
CA GLY A 32 8.24 1.91 14.86
C GLY A 32 7.77 0.89 13.83
N GLY A 33 6.77 1.25 13.02
CA GLY A 33 6.13 0.32 12.10
C GLY A 33 5.28 -0.71 12.82
N TYR A 34 5.02 -1.84 12.15
CA TYR A 34 4.05 -2.83 12.61
C TYR A 34 4.62 -4.24 12.64
N PHE A 35 4.16 -5.04 13.59
CA PHE A 35 4.25 -6.49 13.55
C PHE A 35 3.12 -7.03 12.68
N THR A 36 3.45 -7.78 11.64
CA THR A 36 2.46 -8.35 10.71
C THR A 36 2.34 -9.86 10.81
N CYS A 37 3.24 -10.49 11.56
CA CYS A 37 3.25 -11.93 11.82
C CYS A 37 2.74 -12.21 13.25
N LEU A 38 1.41 -12.17 13.39
CA LEU A 38 0.69 -12.34 14.66
C LEU A 38 -0.12 -13.63 14.64
N ASP A 39 -0.19 -14.31 15.79
CA ASP A 39 -1.16 -15.38 15.98
C ASP A 39 -2.55 -14.82 16.31
N ARG A 40 -3.54 -15.69 16.46
CA ARG A 40 -4.94 -15.30 16.76
C ARG A 40 -5.11 -14.60 18.11
N GLN A 41 -4.15 -14.71 19.00
CA GLN A 41 -4.12 -14.09 20.31
C GLN A 41 -3.35 -12.78 20.34
N GLY A 42 -2.75 -12.39 19.18
CA GLY A 42 -1.95 -11.18 19.05
C GLY A 42 -0.47 -11.38 19.45
N ASN A 43 -0.01 -12.62 19.70
CA ASN A 43 1.39 -12.87 19.98
C ASN A 43 2.21 -12.77 18.70
N VAL A 44 3.29 -12.00 18.74
CA VAL A 44 4.24 -11.88 17.64
C VAL A 44 5.08 -13.15 17.54
N PHE A 45 5.10 -13.82 16.38
CA PHE A 45 5.92 -14.99 16.13
C PHE A 45 7.06 -14.75 15.11
N ASP A 46 7.02 -13.63 14.39
CA ASP A 46 8.09 -13.17 13.52
C ASP A 46 8.10 -11.63 13.53
N THR A 47 9.26 -11.02 13.52
CA THR A 47 9.44 -9.57 13.63
C THR A 47 9.88 -8.91 12.32
N ASP A 48 10.07 -9.66 11.24
CA ASP A 48 10.40 -9.11 9.93
C ASP A 48 9.28 -8.21 9.42
N LYS A 49 9.66 -7.07 8.86
CA LYS A 49 8.74 -6.04 8.38
C LYS A 49 8.70 -6.02 6.86
N PHE A 50 7.65 -6.56 6.30
CA PHE A 50 7.42 -6.59 4.86
C PHE A 50 6.82 -5.25 4.42
N ILE A 51 7.51 -4.53 3.53
CA ILE A 51 7.14 -3.17 3.14
C ILE A 51 5.71 -3.07 2.60
N TRP A 52 5.29 -4.06 1.80
CA TRP A 52 3.92 -4.08 1.27
C TRP A 52 2.83 -4.24 2.35
N LEU A 53 3.13 -4.91 3.46
CA LEU A 53 2.21 -5.02 4.61
C LEU A 53 2.24 -3.75 5.46
N GLN A 54 3.43 -3.21 5.72
CA GLN A 54 3.58 -1.92 6.40
C GLN A 54 2.78 -0.83 5.66
N GLY A 55 2.94 -0.73 4.33
CA GLY A 55 2.21 0.23 3.51
C GLY A 55 0.70 0.02 3.54
N ARG A 56 0.22 -1.24 3.53
CA ARG A 56 -1.20 -1.54 3.66
C ARG A 56 -1.80 -1.08 4.98
N GLU A 57 -1.09 -1.24 6.07
CA GLU A 57 -1.59 -0.86 7.38
C GLU A 57 -1.63 0.67 7.53
N VAL A 58 -0.62 1.39 7.07
CA VAL A 58 -0.65 2.87 6.96
C VAL A 58 -1.82 3.33 6.10
N TRP A 59 -1.98 2.74 4.92
CA TRP A 59 -3.10 3.04 4.02
C TRP A 59 -4.45 2.81 4.68
N MET A 60 -4.63 1.65 5.31
CA MET A 60 -5.88 1.25 5.94
C MET A 60 -6.31 2.25 7.03
N PHE A 61 -5.44 2.57 7.97
CA PHE A 61 -5.76 3.49 9.05
C PHE A 61 -5.94 4.93 8.57
N SER A 62 -5.15 5.37 7.59
CA SER A 62 -5.34 6.68 6.94
C SER A 62 -6.67 6.77 6.20
N MET A 63 -7.04 5.73 5.45
CA MET A 63 -8.30 5.67 4.70
C MET A 63 -9.50 5.63 5.64
N LEU A 64 -9.43 4.85 6.73
CA LEU A 64 -10.47 4.83 7.76
C LEU A 64 -10.66 6.21 8.38
N TYR A 65 -9.57 6.90 8.72
CA TYR A 65 -9.62 8.27 9.21
C TYR A 65 -10.21 9.23 8.18
N ASN A 66 -9.86 9.10 6.91
CA ASN A 66 -10.33 10.00 5.86
C ASN A 66 -11.81 9.80 5.51
N LYS A 67 -12.27 8.53 5.43
CA LYS A 67 -13.55 8.17 4.81
C LYS A 67 -14.59 7.58 5.75
N VAL A 68 -14.21 7.13 6.94
CA VAL A 68 -15.14 6.47 7.88
C VAL A 68 -15.40 7.33 9.10
N GLU A 69 -14.37 7.60 9.91
CA GLU A 69 -14.50 8.39 11.13
C GLU A 69 -13.16 9.04 11.50
N LYS A 70 -13.17 10.30 11.93
CA LYS A 70 -11.96 11.04 12.35
C LYS A 70 -11.51 10.64 13.75
N ARG A 71 -11.06 9.39 13.93
CA ARG A 71 -10.50 8.90 15.19
C ARG A 71 -9.02 9.18 15.26
N GLN A 72 -8.60 9.90 16.29
CA GLN A 72 -7.19 10.28 16.46
C GLN A 72 -6.27 9.05 16.58
N GLU A 73 -6.73 8.00 17.25
CA GLU A 73 -6.00 6.74 17.40
C GLU A 73 -5.62 6.07 16.06
N TRP A 74 -6.49 6.18 15.05
CA TRP A 74 -6.20 5.68 13.70
C TRP A 74 -5.15 6.54 12.99
N LEU A 75 -5.27 7.86 13.15
CA LEU A 75 -4.31 8.78 12.57
C LEU A 75 -2.92 8.61 13.20
N ASP A 76 -2.85 8.48 14.52
CA ASP A 76 -1.59 8.29 15.25
C ASP A 76 -0.91 6.98 14.84
N CYS A 77 -1.69 5.89 14.73
CA CYS A 77 -1.21 4.61 14.23
C CYS A 77 -0.66 4.74 12.80
N ALA A 78 -1.40 5.39 11.90
CA ALA A 78 -0.96 5.60 10.51
C ALA A 78 0.32 6.44 10.42
N ILE A 79 0.43 7.51 11.21
CA ILE A 79 1.63 8.36 11.26
C ILE A 79 2.83 7.55 11.74
N GLN A 80 2.68 6.76 12.79
CA GLN A 80 3.76 5.94 13.35
C GLN A 80 4.33 4.97 12.29
N GLY A 81 3.47 4.29 11.54
CA GLY A 81 3.91 3.43 10.44
C GLY A 81 4.48 4.20 9.25
N GLY A 82 3.89 5.35 8.91
CA GLY A 82 4.36 6.24 7.85
C GLY A 82 5.77 6.76 8.11
N GLU A 83 6.05 7.20 9.35
CA GLU A 83 7.39 7.66 9.74
C GLU A 83 8.43 6.53 9.71
N PHE A 84 8.04 5.31 10.09
CA PHE A 84 8.91 4.15 9.94
C PHE A 84 9.24 3.87 8.48
N LEU A 85 8.24 3.84 7.61
CA LEU A 85 8.41 3.63 6.17
C LEU A 85 9.26 4.72 5.52
N LYS A 86 9.00 5.98 5.85
CA LYS A 86 9.77 7.12 5.34
C LYS A 86 11.25 7.00 5.70
N LYS A 87 11.56 6.55 6.91
CA LYS A 87 12.93 6.49 7.41
C LYS A 87 13.70 5.27 6.93
N TYR A 88 13.05 4.11 6.84
CA TYR A 88 13.71 2.83 6.65
C TYR A 88 13.27 2.04 5.42
N GLY A 89 12.09 2.35 4.86
CA GLY A 89 11.45 1.55 3.83
C GLY A 89 12.13 1.55 2.46
N HIS A 90 13.06 2.48 2.21
CA HIS A 90 13.71 2.66 0.92
C HIS A 90 15.17 3.14 1.05
N ASP A 91 15.91 3.11 -0.05
CA ASP A 91 17.34 3.44 -0.15
C ASP A 91 17.66 4.95 -0.19
N GLY A 92 16.70 5.82 0.10
CA GLY A 92 16.83 7.29 -0.06
C GLY A 92 16.49 7.80 -1.47
N ASN A 93 16.43 6.93 -2.48
CA ASN A 93 16.00 7.25 -3.86
C ASN A 93 14.60 6.69 -4.17
N TYR A 94 13.83 6.35 -3.13
CA TYR A 94 12.52 5.72 -3.22
C TYR A 94 12.50 4.35 -3.93
N ASN A 95 13.62 3.62 -3.93
CA ASN A 95 13.63 2.20 -4.24
C ASN A 95 13.23 1.44 -2.97
N TRP A 96 11.99 1.03 -2.93
CA TRP A 96 11.37 0.41 -1.75
C TRP A 96 11.82 -1.03 -1.59
N TYR A 97 12.38 -1.36 -0.42
CA TYR A 97 12.78 -2.73 -0.09
C TYR A 97 11.58 -3.69 -0.11
N PHE A 98 11.85 -4.98 -0.14
CA PHE A 98 10.81 -6.00 0.04
C PHE A 98 10.56 -6.25 1.53
N SER A 99 11.62 -6.48 2.30
CA SER A 99 11.54 -6.66 3.75
C SER A 99 12.73 -6.07 4.50
N LEU A 100 12.48 -5.74 5.75
CA LEU A 100 13.43 -5.24 6.73
C LEU A 100 13.39 -6.14 7.96
N ASP A 101 14.47 -6.12 8.76
CA ASP A 101 14.41 -6.63 10.12
C ASP A 101 13.58 -5.71 11.02
N ARG A 102 13.40 -6.09 12.29
CA ARG A 102 12.62 -5.31 13.25
C ARG A 102 13.12 -3.86 13.40
N GLN A 103 14.47 -3.66 13.37
CA GLN A 103 15.12 -2.37 13.55
C GLN A 103 15.07 -1.48 12.31
N GLY A 104 14.69 -2.02 11.16
CA GLY A 104 14.63 -1.29 9.89
C GLY A 104 15.86 -1.51 8.99
N ASN A 105 16.72 -2.50 9.28
CA ASN A 105 17.81 -2.85 8.39
C ASN A 105 17.29 -3.69 7.21
N PRO A 106 17.71 -3.40 5.96
CA PRO A 106 17.27 -4.16 4.79
C PRO A 106 17.64 -5.64 4.85
N LEU A 107 16.67 -6.52 4.61
CA LEU A 107 16.87 -7.96 4.48
C LEU A 107 16.75 -8.41 3.03
N VAL A 108 15.76 -7.92 2.31
CA VAL A 108 15.50 -8.31 0.92
C VAL A 108 15.27 -7.08 0.05
N GLU A 109 16.02 -7.03 -1.04
CA GLU A 109 15.95 -6.00 -2.06
C GLU A 109 14.60 -6.01 -2.82
N PRO A 110 14.19 -4.90 -3.43
CA PRO A 110 12.96 -4.83 -4.19
C PRO A 110 13.05 -5.69 -5.45
N TYR A 111 12.10 -6.61 -5.63
CA TYR A 111 12.06 -7.50 -6.81
C TYR A 111 10.79 -7.35 -7.66
N ASN A 112 9.90 -6.45 -7.29
CA ASN A 112 8.70 -6.11 -8.06
C ASN A 112 8.15 -4.75 -7.64
N ILE A 113 7.09 -4.29 -8.32
CA ILE A 113 6.48 -2.99 -8.05
C ILE A 113 5.54 -2.95 -6.82
N PHE A 114 5.24 -4.08 -6.16
CA PHE A 114 4.21 -4.10 -5.13
C PHE A 114 4.59 -3.33 -3.87
N SER A 115 5.86 -3.33 -3.44
CA SER A 115 6.29 -2.47 -2.34
C SER A 115 6.07 -0.99 -2.66
N TYR A 116 6.38 -0.58 -3.88
CA TYR A 116 6.12 0.79 -4.38
C TYR A 116 4.62 1.10 -4.40
N THR A 117 3.79 0.16 -4.88
CA THR A 117 2.34 0.32 -4.96
C THR A 117 1.74 0.64 -3.59
N PHE A 118 2.07 -0.17 -2.59
CA PHE A 118 1.53 0.04 -1.25
C PHE A 118 2.14 1.25 -0.54
N ALA A 119 3.38 1.61 -0.82
CA ALA A 119 3.96 2.86 -0.34
C ALA A 119 3.24 4.07 -0.96
N THR A 120 2.95 4.06 -2.26
CA THR A 120 2.17 5.12 -2.93
C THR A 120 0.79 5.29 -2.29
N MET A 121 0.06 4.18 -2.08
CA MET A 121 -1.26 4.21 -1.43
C MET A 121 -1.17 4.76 0.00
N ALA A 122 -0.19 4.28 0.77
CA ALA A 122 0.05 4.68 2.14
C ALA A 122 0.28 6.19 2.26
N PHE A 123 1.26 6.69 1.55
CA PHE A 123 1.64 8.10 1.62
C PHE A 123 0.61 9.02 0.94
N GLY A 124 -0.10 8.55 -0.09
CA GLY A 124 -1.24 9.25 -0.68
C GLY A 124 -2.35 9.47 0.34
N GLN A 125 -2.84 8.43 0.99
CA GLN A 125 -3.90 8.55 2.00
C GLN A 125 -3.42 9.27 3.27
N LEU A 126 -2.17 9.08 3.68
CA LEU A 126 -1.60 9.75 4.84
C LEU A 126 -1.42 11.26 4.59
N SER A 127 -1.03 11.68 3.37
CA SER A 127 -0.96 13.08 2.99
C SER A 127 -2.34 13.76 3.05
N LEU A 128 -3.38 13.07 2.60
CA LEU A 128 -4.76 13.55 2.69
C LEU A 128 -5.24 13.66 4.14
N ALA A 129 -4.84 12.72 5.00
CA ALA A 129 -5.22 12.69 6.41
C ALA A 129 -4.55 13.80 7.23
N THR A 130 -3.31 14.14 6.90
CA THR A 130 -2.48 15.06 7.69
C THR A 130 -2.30 16.45 7.07
N GLY A 131 -2.50 16.59 5.75
CA GLY A 131 -2.11 17.79 5.00
C GLY A 131 -0.59 17.96 4.84
N ASN A 132 0.22 16.92 5.13
CA ASN A 132 1.67 17.00 5.07
C ASN A 132 2.17 16.84 3.62
N GLU A 133 2.80 17.90 3.10
CA GLU A 133 3.32 17.93 1.73
C GLU A 133 4.48 16.96 1.50
N GLU A 134 5.28 16.64 2.54
CA GLU A 134 6.36 15.65 2.41
C GLU A 134 5.80 14.26 2.07
N TYR A 135 4.69 13.86 2.69
CA TYR A 135 4.02 12.60 2.35
C TYR A 135 3.45 12.62 0.93
N ALA A 136 2.88 13.74 0.50
CA ALA A 136 2.41 13.92 -0.86
C ALA A 136 3.55 13.77 -1.88
N GLU A 137 4.70 14.35 -1.59
CA GLU A 137 5.90 14.24 -2.44
C GLU A 137 6.42 12.79 -2.53
N ILE A 138 6.47 12.07 -1.40
CA ILE A 138 6.86 10.65 -1.37
C ILE A 138 5.92 9.83 -2.26
N ALA A 139 4.60 10.04 -2.14
CA ALA A 139 3.61 9.33 -2.96
C ALA A 139 3.81 9.61 -4.46
N LYS A 140 3.96 10.87 -4.86
CA LYS A 140 4.18 11.26 -6.26
C LYS A 140 5.46 10.66 -6.83
N LYS A 141 6.60 10.82 -6.16
CA LYS A 141 7.89 10.27 -6.61
C LYS A 141 7.84 8.75 -6.74
N THR A 142 7.19 8.08 -5.79
CA THR A 142 7.04 6.63 -5.84
C THR A 142 6.15 6.22 -7.02
N PHE A 143 5.08 6.95 -7.28
CA PHE A 143 4.21 6.70 -8.43
C PHE A 143 4.94 6.89 -9.77
N ASP A 144 5.74 7.95 -9.92
CA ASP A 144 6.57 8.17 -11.10
C ASP A 144 7.54 7.01 -11.35
N ILE A 145 8.12 6.46 -10.29
CA ILE A 145 8.98 5.27 -10.40
C ILE A 145 8.18 4.05 -10.86
N ILE A 146 6.96 3.84 -10.38
CA ILE A 146 6.08 2.77 -10.86
C ILE A 146 5.84 2.94 -12.36
N LEU A 147 5.48 4.13 -12.82
CA LEU A 147 5.26 4.42 -14.25
C LEU A 147 6.50 4.14 -15.10
N SER A 148 7.69 4.45 -14.58
CA SER A 148 8.96 4.14 -15.29
C SER A 148 9.26 2.65 -15.42
N LYS A 149 8.58 1.79 -14.62
CA LYS A 149 8.78 0.33 -14.59
C LYS A 149 7.64 -0.46 -15.28
N VAL A 150 6.70 0.22 -15.92
CA VAL A 150 5.51 -0.42 -16.53
C VAL A 150 5.89 -1.53 -17.52
N ASP A 151 6.91 -1.32 -18.35
CA ASP A 151 7.34 -2.30 -19.34
C ASP A 151 8.08 -3.50 -18.75
N ASN A 152 8.63 -3.36 -17.55
CA ASN A 152 9.32 -4.44 -16.84
C ASN A 152 9.11 -4.37 -15.32
N PRO A 153 7.88 -4.61 -14.83
CA PRO A 153 7.51 -4.42 -13.42
C PRO A 153 8.20 -5.37 -12.44
N LYS A 154 8.82 -6.44 -12.94
CA LYS A 154 9.61 -7.39 -12.15
C LYS A 154 11.11 -7.18 -12.25
N GLY A 155 11.58 -6.28 -13.14
CA GLY A 155 13.00 -6.04 -13.37
C GLY A 155 13.77 -7.33 -13.70
N HIS A 156 14.94 -7.51 -13.07
CA HIS A 156 15.78 -8.70 -13.25
C HIS A 156 15.19 -9.99 -12.61
N TRP A 157 14.14 -9.88 -11.80
CA TRP A 157 13.43 -11.03 -11.24
C TRP A 157 12.34 -11.59 -12.16
N ASN A 158 12.27 -11.11 -13.40
CA ASN A 158 11.38 -11.67 -14.40
C ASN A 158 11.85 -13.09 -14.76
N LYS A 159 10.99 -14.09 -14.46
CA LYS A 159 11.28 -15.50 -14.71
C LYS A 159 10.98 -15.95 -16.15
N LEU A 160 10.43 -15.04 -16.99
CA LEU A 160 10.16 -15.34 -18.37
C LEU A 160 11.46 -15.39 -19.17
N HIS A 161 11.67 -16.48 -19.89
CA HIS A 161 12.75 -16.55 -20.88
C HIS A 161 12.31 -15.81 -22.15
N ALA A 162 13.09 -14.82 -22.55
CA ALA A 162 12.77 -14.02 -23.74
C ALA A 162 12.52 -14.90 -24.97
N GLY A 163 11.46 -14.59 -25.74
CA GLY A 163 11.11 -15.28 -26.98
C GLY A 163 10.38 -16.62 -26.80
N THR A 164 10.00 -17.02 -25.58
CA THR A 164 9.29 -18.29 -25.37
C THR A 164 7.77 -18.15 -25.30
N ARG A 165 7.25 -17.10 -24.70
CA ARG A 165 5.80 -16.81 -24.59
C ARG A 165 5.59 -15.31 -24.45
N ASP A 166 4.65 -14.77 -25.19
CA ASP A 166 4.13 -13.43 -24.98
C ASP A 166 3.03 -13.49 -23.92
N LEU A 167 3.41 -13.21 -22.67
CA LEU A 167 2.47 -13.16 -21.56
C LEU A 167 2.35 -11.72 -21.08
N LYS A 168 1.13 -11.19 -21.12
CA LYS A 168 0.77 -9.90 -20.55
C LYS A 168 0.28 -10.06 -19.13
N ASN A 169 0.68 -9.15 -18.23
CA ASN A 169 0.34 -9.22 -16.83
C ASN A 169 -0.93 -8.38 -16.53
N PHE A 170 -2.05 -9.05 -16.28
CA PHE A 170 -3.32 -8.41 -15.92
C PHE A 170 -3.26 -7.56 -14.64
N ALA A 171 -2.37 -7.89 -13.70
CA ALA A 171 -2.28 -7.15 -12.45
C ALA A 171 -1.85 -5.68 -12.64
N LEU A 172 -1.10 -5.36 -13.68
CA LEU A 172 -0.58 -4.01 -13.89
C LEU A 172 -1.67 -2.97 -14.20
N PRO A 173 -2.55 -3.15 -15.22
CA PRO A 173 -3.63 -2.19 -15.46
C PRO A 173 -4.58 -2.07 -14.26
N MET A 174 -4.87 -3.18 -13.57
CA MET A 174 -5.67 -3.16 -12.35
C MET A 174 -5.02 -2.30 -11.24
N ILE A 175 -3.71 -2.46 -11.03
CA ILE A 175 -2.96 -1.70 -10.01
C ILE A 175 -2.90 -0.22 -10.36
N LEU A 176 -2.63 0.14 -11.63
CA LEU A 176 -2.55 1.53 -12.05
C LEU A 176 -3.90 2.25 -11.91
N CYS A 177 -5.00 1.59 -12.28
CA CYS A 177 -6.35 2.08 -12.05
C CYS A 177 -6.61 2.38 -10.57
N ASN A 178 -6.28 1.43 -9.70
CA ASN A 178 -6.48 1.58 -8.25
C ASN A 178 -5.59 2.69 -7.67
N LEU A 179 -4.33 2.78 -8.08
CA LEU A 179 -3.43 3.85 -7.62
C LEU A 179 -3.93 5.23 -8.03
N ALA A 180 -4.36 5.39 -9.28
CA ALA A 180 -4.89 6.67 -9.74
C ALA A 180 -6.10 7.13 -8.90
N LEU A 181 -6.98 6.20 -8.50
CA LEU A 181 -8.09 6.49 -7.58
C LEU A 181 -7.61 6.88 -6.17
N GLU A 182 -6.62 6.19 -5.63
CA GLU A 182 -6.16 6.40 -4.25
C GLU A 182 -5.38 7.71 -4.07
N ILE A 183 -4.73 8.19 -5.15
CA ILE A 183 -3.92 9.42 -5.12
C ILE A 183 -4.48 10.52 -6.04
N GLU A 184 -5.73 10.45 -6.45
CA GLU A 184 -6.38 11.40 -7.36
C GLU A 184 -6.12 12.87 -6.95
N HIS A 185 -6.20 13.16 -5.65
CA HIS A 185 -5.95 14.49 -5.09
C HIS A 185 -4.51 15.02 -5.28
N LEU A 186 -3.59 14.17 -5.72
CA LEU A 186 -2.18 14.50 -6.00
C LEU A 186 -1.87 14.55 -7.49
N LEU A 187 -2.80 14.15 -8.35
CA LEU A 187 -2.62 14.05 -9.80
C LEU A 187 -3.19 15.27 -10.51
N ASP A 188 -2.73 15.50 -11.74
CA ASP A 188 -3.26 16.55 -12.59
C ASP A 188 -4.72 16.28 -12.98
N GLU A 189 -5.48 17.34 -13.25
CA GLU A 189 -6.88 17.23 -13.69
C GLU A 189 -6.99 16.37 -14.95
N GLY A 190 -7.95 15.43 -14.94
CA GLY A 190 -8.19 14.49 -16.04
C GLY A 190 -7.21 13.31 -16.13
N TYR A 191 -6.20 13.25 -15.25
CA TYR A 191 -5.26 12.12 -15.26
C TYR A 191 -5.93 10.81 -14.84
N LEU A 192 -6.82 10.86 -13.85
CA LEU A 192 -7.57 9.69 -13.40
C LEU A 192 -8.42 9.11 -14.52
N GLU A 193 -9.26 9.92 -15.17
CA GLU A 193 -10.13 9.48 -16.26
C GLU A 193 -9.33 8.87 -17.41
N LYS A 194 -8.25 9.53 -17.81
CA LYS A 194 -7.37 9.04 -18.87
C LYS A 194 -6.71 7.70 -18.48
N THR A 195 -6.25 7.55 -17.25
CA THR A 195 -5.64 6.32 -16.78
C THR A 195 -6.66 5.19 -16.75
N MET A 196 -7.87 5.45 -16.25
CA MET A 196 -8.94 4.48 -16.23
C MET A 196 -9.34 4.05 -17.64
N GLU A 197 -9.48 5.01 -18.57
CA GLU A 197 -9.81 4.72 -19.97
C GLU A 197 -8.75 3.82 -20.62
N VAL A 198 -7.48 4.14 -20.47
CA VAL A 198 -6.36 3.33 -21.00
C VAL A 198 -6.35 1.93 -20.39
N CYS A 199 -6.48 1.82 -19.06
CA CYS A 199 -6.47 0.51 -18.40
C CYS A 199 -7.69 -0.35 -18.77
N ILE A 200 -8.88 0.26 -18.87
CA ILE A 200 -10.09 -0.45 -19.28
C ILE A 200 -9.96 -0.92 -20.74
N HIS A 201 -9.48 -0.04 -21.62
CA HIS A 201 -9.25 -0.41 -23.04
C HIS A 201 -8.28 -1.59 -23.14
N GLU A 202 -7.15 -1.52 -22.45
CA GLU A 202 -6.17 -2.62 -22.42
C GLU A 202 -6.78 -3.93 -21.93
N VAL A 203 -7.58 -3.89 -20.86
CA VAL A 203 -8.25 -5.09 -20.32
C VAL A 203 -9.23 -5.68 -21.32
N MET A 204 -10.02 -4.84 -21.97
CA MET A 204 -11.06 -5.29 -22.92
C MET A 204 -10.48 -5.83 -24.24
N GLU A 205 -9.34 -5.28 -24.71
CA GLU A 205 -8.72 -5.70 -25.97
C GLU A 205 -7.77 -6.90 -25.81
N GLU A 206 -7.12 -7.02 -24.64
CA GLU A 206 -6.02 -7.97 -24.48
C GLU A 206 -6.39 -9.17 -23.58
N PHE A 207 -7.39 -9.03 -22.72
CA PHE A 207 -7.75 -10.06 -21.73
C PHE A 207 -9.19 -10.57 -21.82
N TYR A 208 -10.07 -9.91 -22.57
CA TYR A 208 -11.45 -10.33 -22.82
C TYR A 208 -11.57 -10.78 -24.27
#